data_8b05a915ea1816d88cb6f8b5b0eed306
#
_entry.id   8b05a915ea1816d88cb6f8b5b0eed306
#
_cell.length_a   1.000
_cell.length_b   1.000
_cell.length_c   1.000
_cell.angle_alpha   90.00
_cell.angle_beta   90.00
_cell.angle_gamma   90.00
#
_symmetry.space_group_name_H-M   'P 1'
#
loop_
_entity.id
_entity.type
_entity.pdbx_description
1 polymer ?
#
loop_
_entity_poly.entity_id
_entity_poly.type
_entity_poly.pdbx_seq_one_letter_code
_entity_poly.pdbx_strand_id
1 'polypeptide(L)'
;MPKQRPSSLYAPRAWPVWCLVGLAWLIGRLPSRWIANIGRLLGRAAYSLSGLDWASRWASRRHITDTNIRLCFPELSPAEQQTLARDSFIHTVIGALEITQPWLNPGRDLRPRTRVHGLEHLQAAAAAGHGVLLVGGHFSAIDIVSQGMSAAADIDVIYRRNRHPVWEWLQVRGRQRYFGGVIEREDTRANYRRLQAGRIIWYAADHDYGARHSVFAPFFGIEAATISATSRLAAFNGSPVVFISNYRDLSTNTWSIHLSPALENYPSGDDVADATRINQVIEAAIRKHPEQYLWMHRRFKTRPPGADKLY
;
A
#
# COMPACT_ATOMS: atom_id res chain seq x y z
N MET A 1 -16.49 -10.33 -13.29
CA MET A 1 -16.65 -8.87 -13.09
C MET A 1 -17.94 -8.61 -12.36
N PRO A 2 -17.94 -7.93 -11.21
CA PRO A 2 -19.19 -7.51 -10.59
C PRO A 2 -19.85 -6.48 -11.50
N LYS A 3 -21.04 -6.81 -12.01
CA LYS A 3 -21.86 -5.90 -12.81
C LYS A 3 -22.34 -4.75 -11.93
N GLN A 4 -21.55 -3.69 -11.82
CA GLN A 4 -22.10 -2.44 -11.30
C GLN A 4 -23.19 -2.00 -12.28
N ARG A 5 -24.39 -1.74 -11.74
CA ARG A 5 -25.47 -1.21 -12.58
C ARG A 5 -25.02 0.17 -13.08
N PRO A 6 -24.94 0.42 -14.39
CA PRO A 6 -24.49 1.71 -14.95
C PRO A 6 -25.19 2.92 -14.33
N SER A 7 -26.48 2.75 -13.97
CA SER A 7 -27.31 3.77 -13.34
C SER A 7 -26.78 4.30 -11.99
N SER A 8 -25.94 3.53 -11.26
CA SER A 8 -25.38 3.99 -9.96
C SER A 8 -24.21 4.94 -10.12
N LEU A 9 -23.51 4.92 -11.25
CA LEU A 9 -22.36 5.80 -11.53
C LEU A 9 -22.80 7.24 -11.84
N TYR A 10 -23.96 7.39 -12.46
CA TYR A 10 -24.47 8.69 -12.94
C TYR A 10 -25.63 9.25 -12.10
N ALA A 11 -26.00 8.56 -11.02
CA ALA A 11 -27.02 9.06 -10.10
C ALA A 11 -26.63 10.42 -9.52
N PRO A 12 -27.55 11.35 -9.24
CA PRO A 12 -27.26 12.69 -8.72
C PRO A 12 -26.35 12.70 -7.50
N ARG A 13 -26.49 11.69 -6.63
CA ARG A 13 -25.60 11.47 -5.47
C ARG A 13 -24.13 11.24 -5.82
N ALA A 14 -23.81 10.88 -7.06
CA ALA A 14 -22.44 10.67 -7.54
C ALA A 14 -21.80 11.93 -8.13
N TRP A 15 -22.59 12.96 -8.46
CA TRP A 15 -22.10 14.18 -9.11
C TRP A 15 -21.01 14.92 -8.33
N PRO A 16 -21.11 15.09 -6.99
CA PRO A 16 -20.02 15.72 -6.24
C PRO A 16 -18.71 14.98 -6.38
N VAL A 17 -18.77 13.63 -6.43
CA VAL A 17 -17.57 12.81 -6.62
C VAL A 17 -17.02 12.96 -8.04
N TRP A 18 -17.87 13.06 -9.06
CA TRP A 18 -17.41 13.34 -10.43
C TRP A 18 -16.77 14.72 -10.57
N CYS A 19 -17.25 15.75 -9.86
CA CYS A 19 -16.57 17.04 -9.79
C CYS A 19 -15.16 16.91 -9.19
N LEU A 20 -15.02 16.14 -8.10
CA LEU A 20 -13.69 15.83 -7.52
C LEU A 20 -12.80 15.05 -8.49
N VAL A 21 -13.36 14.12 -9.24
CA VAL A 21 -12.63 13.38 -10.29
C VAL A 21 -12.17 14.31 -11.40
N GLY A 22 -13.00 15.25 -11.82
CA GLY A 22 -12.63 16.29 -12.80
C GLY A 22 -11.48 17.17 -12.31
N LEU A 23 -11.53 17.61 -11.06
CA LEU A 23 -10.43 18.35 -10.43
C LEU A 23 -9.16 17.46 -10.34
N ALA A 24 -9.29 16.23 -9.91
CA ALA A 24 -8.18 15.26 -9.84
C ALA A 24 -7.55 15.03 -11.23
N TRP A 25 -8.36 14.95 -12.28
CA TRP A 25 -7.88 14.82 -13.65
C TRP A 25 -7.06 16.05 -14.09
N LEU A 26 -7.51 17.27 -13.76
CA LEU A 26 -6.76 18.50 -14.00
C LEU A 26 -5.42 18.50 -13.25
N ILE A 27 -5.42 18.14 -11.96
CA ILE A 27 -4.21 18.00 -11.14
C ILE A 27 -3.25 17.00 -11.77
N GLY A 28 -3.75 15.85 -12.22
CA GLY A 28 -2.93 14.82 -12.84
C GLY A 28 -2.22 15.25 -14.13
N ARG A 29 -2.66 16.34 -14.78
CA ARG A 29 -1.99 16.95 -15.94
C ARG A 29 -0.80 17.82 -15.59
N LEU A 30 -0.72 18.26 -14.34
CA LEU A 30 0.42 19.06 -13.89
C LEU A 30 1.72 18.27 -13.93
N PRO A 31 2.88 18.93 -14.12
CA PRO A 31 4.17 18.29 -13.91
C PRO A 31 4.28 17.68 -12.51
N SER A 32 4.90 16.50 -12.36
CA SER A 32 4.94 15.78 -11.08
C SER A 32 5.55 16.63 -9.95
N ARG A 33 6.53 17.51 -10.26
CA ARG A 33 7.09 18.47 -9.30
C ARG A 33 6.05 19.44 -8.72
N TRP A 34 5.08 19.87 -9.54
CA TRP A 34 3.99 20.74 -9.08
C TRP A 34 3.02 19.97 -8.19
N ILE A 35 2.70 18.74 -8.57
CA ILE A 35 1.89 17.83 -7.73
C ILE A 35 2.55 17.63 -6.37
N ALA A 36 3.88 17.39 -6.34
CA ALA A 36 4.63 17.26 -5.12
C ALA A 36 4.61 18.54 -4.26
N ASN A 37 4.76 19.73 -4.88
CA ASN A 37 4.70 21.01 -4.16
C ASN A 37 3.31 21.30 -3.58
N ILE A 38 2.25 21.07 -4.36
CA ILE A 38 0.86 21.17 -3.89
C ILE A 38 0.64 20.17 -2.74
N GLY A 39 1.09 18.94 -2.90
CA GLY A 39 0.99 17.90 -1.87
C GLY A 39 1.74 18.26 -0.59
N ARG A 40 2.93 18.88 -0.69
CA ARG A 40 3.66 19.40 0.48
C ARG A 40 2.87 20.47 1.23
N LEU A 41 2.30 21.43 0.49
CA LEU A 41 1.50 22.50 1.09
C LEU A 41 0.26 21.95 1.78
N LEU A 42 -0.51 21.14 1.06
CA LEU A 42 -1.74 20.54 1.59
C LEU A 42 -1.46 19.54 2.73
N GLY A 43 -0.36 18.79 2.65
CA GLY A 43 0.04 17.86 3.71
C GLY A 43 0.43 18.56 5.01
N ARG A 44 1.17 19.69 4.91
CA ARG A 44 1.48 20.55 6.07
C ARG A 44 0.19 21.13 6.66
N ALA A 45 -0.69 21.69 5.83
CA ALA A 45 -1.96 22.23 6.27
C ALA A 45 -2.82 21.15 6.94
N ALA A 46 -2.94 19.95 6.36
CA ALA A 46 -3.69 18.84 6.93
C ALA A 46 -3.13 18.42 8.30
N TYR A 47 -1.81 18.37 8.45
CA TYR A 47 -1.17 18.07 9.74
C TYR A 47 -1.45 19.16 10.77
N SER A 48 -1.28 20.44 10.42
CA SER A 48 -1.53 21.57 11.34
C SER A 48 -2.99 21.67 11.75
N LEU A 49 -3.92 21.57 10.78
CA LEU A 49 -5.36 21.62 11.04
C LEU A 49 -5.87 20.43 11.84
N SER A 50 -5.23 19.26 11.73
CA SER A 50 -5.61 18.08 12.49
C SER A 50 -5.33 18.18 14.01
N GLY A 51 -4.64 19.23 14.44
CA GLY A 51 -4.49 19.56 15.86
C GLY A 51 -5.62 20.41 16.44
N LEU A 52 -6.61 20.82 15.62
CA LEU A 52 -7.75 21.64 16.05
C LEU A 52 -8.95 20.76 16.41
N ASP A 53 -9.64 21.08 17.51
CA ASP A 53 -10.71 20.26 18.09
C ASP A 53 -11.90 19.99 17.16
N TRP A 54 -12.19 20.92 16.22
CA TRP A 54 -13.28 20.76 15.26
C TRP A 54 -12.97 19.80 14.09
N ALA A 55 -11.71 19.43 13.90
CA ALA A 55 -11.26 18.59 12.78
C ALA A 55 -11.33 17.08 13.10
N SER A 56 -12.37 16.61 13.78
CA SER A 56 -12.49 15.29 14.42
C SER A 56 -11.98 14.06 13.62
N ARG A 57 -12.20 14.04 12.30
CA ARG A 57 -11.70 12.94 11.44
C ARG A 57 -10.19 13.00 11.21
N TRP A 58 -9.63 14.18 11.04
CA TRP A 58 -8.20 14.41 10.83
C TRP A 58 -7.45 14.35 12.15
N ALA A 59 -8.02 14.86 13.24
CA ALA A 59 -7.51 14.69 14.58
C ALA A 59 -7.33 13.21 14.95
N SER A 60 -8.31 12.36 14.62
CA SER A 60 -8.20 10.92 14.78
C SER A 60 -7.05 10.33 13.94
N ARG A 61 -6.79 10.80 12.72
CA ARG A 61 -5.68 10.32 11.89
C ARG A 61 -4.32 10.75 12.43
N ARG A 62 -4.22 11.99 12.92
CA ARG A 62 -3.02 12.48 13.58
C ARG A 62 -2.72 11.68 14.84
N HIS A 63 -3.69 11.50 15.73
CA HIS A 63 -3.53 10.69 16.93
C HIS A 63 -3.05 9.26 16.62
N ILE A 64 -3.60 8.62 15.58
CA ILE A 64 -3.16 7.30 15.14
C ILE A 64 -1.70 7.35 14.66
N THR A 65 -1.33 8.33 13.85
CA THR A 65 0.03 8.50 13.33
C THR A 65 1.03 8.73 14.46
N ASP A 66 0.73 9.66 15.37
CA ASP A 66 1.59 9.99 16.51
C ASP A 66 1.77 8.77 17.43
N THR A 67 0.68 8.02 17.68
CA THR A 67 0.72 6.78 18.46
C THR A 67 1.59 5.72 17.80
N ASN A 68 1.40 5.46 16.51
CA ASN A 68 2.19 4.47 15.78
C ASN A 68 3.68 4.82 15.76
N ILE A 69 4.02 6.09 15.49
CA ILE A 69 5.41 6.54 15.44
C ILE A 69 6.06 6.44 16.81
N ARG A 70 5.39 6.89 17.86
CA ARG A 70 5.90 6.76 19.23
C ARG A 70 6.17 5.32 19.63
N LEU A 71 5.30 4.40 19.21
CA LEU A 71 5.44 2.98 19.51
C LEU A 71 6.57 2.32 18.69
N CYS A 72 6.69 2.67 17.40
CA CYS A 72 7.62 2.03 16.48
C CYS A 72 9.04 2.65 16.52
N PHE A 73 9.16 3.89 16.99
CA PHE A 73 10.44 4.61 17.10
C PHE A 73 10.58 5.27 18.48
N PRO A 74 10.64 4.45 19.54
CA PRO A 74 10.79 4.98 20.92
C PRO A 74 12.16 5.65 21.14
N GLU A 75 13.14 5.36 20.27
CA GLU A 75 14.49 5.97 20.28
C GLU A 75 14.51 7.43 19.83
N LEU A 76 13.50 7.88 19.07
CA LEU A 76 13.42 9.26 18.61
C LEU A 76 12.92 10.21 19.72
N SER A 77 13.50 11.39 19.77
CA SER A 77 12.99 12.46 20.65
C SER A 77 11.56 12.89 20.24
N PRO A 78 10.78 13.49 21.14
CA PRO A 78 9.43 13.98 20.82
C PRO A 78 9.40 14.94 19.61
N ALA A 79 10.43 15.76 19.42
CA ALA A 79 10.54 16.68 18.28
C ALA A 79 10.78 15.94 16.96
N GLU A 80 11.60 14.89 16.97
CA GLU A 80 11.85 14.04 15.80
C GLU A 80 10.61 13.22 15.45
N GLN A 81 9.91 12.64 16.45
CA GLN A 81 8.63 11.94 16.25
C GLN A 81 7.59 12.86 15.61
N GLN A 82 7.48 14.11 16.08
CA GLN A 82 6.56 15.11 15.51
C GLN A 82 6.94 15.47 14.07
N THR A 83 8.23 15.60 13.79
CA THR A 83 8.73 15.85 12.44
C THR A 83 8.38 14.71 11.50
N LEU A 84 8.65 13.47 11.91
CA LEU A 84 8.31 12.27 11.15
C LEU A 84 6.80 12.17 10.90
N ALA A 85 5.97 12.47 11.89
CA ALA A 85 4.50 12.48 11.75
C ALA A 85 4.04 13.50 10.70
N ARG A 86 4.56 14.73 10.76
CA ARG A 86 4.26 15.77 9.77
C ARG A 86 4.70 15.35 8.36
N ASP A 87 5.89 14.81 8.23
CA ASP A 87 6.43 14.41 6.93
C ASP A 87 5.67 13.20 6.36
N SER A 88 5.20 12.29 7.19
CA SER A 88 4.28 11.21 6.79
C SER A 88 2.95 11.74 6.23
N PHE A 89 2.37 12.77 6.85
CA PHE A 89 1.19 13.45 6.28
C PHE A 89 1.49 14.04 4.89
N ILE A 90 2.64 14.70 4.74
CA ILE A 90 3.08 15.27 3.46
C ILE A 90 3.16 14.18 2.40
N HIS A 91 3.89 13.09 2.68
CA HIS A 91 4.08 12.01 1.72
C HIS A 91 2.77 11.28 1.39
N THR A 92 1.87 11.12 2.37
CA THR A 92 0.53 10.54 2.16
C THR A 92 -0.31 11.41 1.22
N VAL A 93 -0.31 12.73 1.40
CA VAL A 93 -1.06 13.65 0.54
C VAL A 93 -0.45 13.72 -0.86
N ILE A 94 0.89 13.74 -0.97
CA ILE A 94 1.56 13.66 -2.28
C ILE A 94 1.12 12.38 -3.00
N GLY A 95 1.17 11.21 -2.34
CA GLY A 95 0.75 9.93 -2.94
C GLY A 95 -0.70 9.93 -3.40
N ALA A 96 -1.61 10.54 -2.60
CA ALA A 96 -3.01 10.68 -2.97
C ALA A 96 -3.22 11.58 -4.22
N LEU A 97 -2.35 12.55 -4.44
CA LEU A 97 -2.40 13.39 -5.65
C LEU A 97 -1.70 12.71 -6.82
N GLU A 98 -0.60 12.01 -6.60
CA GLU A 98 0.15 11.31 -7.65
C GLU A 98 -0.64 10.21 -8.34
N ILE A 99 -1.54 9.52 -7.62
CA ILE A 99 -2.40 8.46 -8.18
C ILE A 99 -3.24 8.97 -9.35
N THR A 100 -3.51 10.28 -9.42
CA THR A 100 -4.26 10.92 -10.51
C THR A 100 -3.53 10.82 -11.86
N GLN A 101 -2.21 10.68 -11.86
CA GLN A 101 -1.42 10.55 -13.08
C GLN A 101 -1.67 9.20 -13.76
N PRO A 102 -1.35 8.04 -13.16
CA PRO A 102 -1.58 6.77 -13.83
C PRO A 102 -3.06 6.44 -14.01
N TRP A 103 -3.94 6.84 -13.08
CA TRP A 103 -5.34 6.44 -13.16
C TRP A 103 -6.16 7.31 -14.12
N LEU A 104 -5.91 8.61 -14.17
CA LEU A 104 -6.73 9.58 -14.91
C LEU A 104 -6.03 10.13 -16.17
N ASN A 105 -4.71 10.05 -16.23
CA ASN A 105 -3.89 10.58 -17.33
C ASN A 105 -2.92 9.51 -17.88
N PRO A 106 -3.43 8.40 -18.42
CA PRO A 106 -2.61 7.23 -18.82
C PRO A 106 -1.66 7.50 -19.98
N GLY A 107 -1.89 8.57 -20.75
CA GLY A 107 -0.97 9.01 -21.81
C GLY A 107 0.34 9.60 -21.30
N ARG A 108 0.44 9.86 -19.99
CA ARG A 108 1.67 10.37 -19.38
C ARG A 108 2.61 9.22 -19.06
N ASP A 109 3.76 9.19 -19.73
CA ASP A 109 4.78 8.17 -19.46
C ASP A 109 5.62 8.52 -18.22
N LEU A 110 5.50 7.70 -17.18
CA LEU A 110 6.24 7.81 -15.93
C LEU A 110 7.41 6.81 -15.85
N ARG A 111 7.52 5.88 -16.81
CA ARG A 111 8.55 4.84 -16.83
C ARG A 111 9.98 5.40 -16.80
N PRO A 112 10.32 6.48 -17.54
CA PRO A 112 11.68 7.05 -17.49
C PRO A 112 12.06 7.61 -16.11
N ARG A 113 11.09 7.81 -15.23
CA ARG A 113 11.27 8.31 -13.87
C ARG A 113 11.13 7.25 -12.79
N THR A 114 10.86 6.00 -13.19
CA THR A 114 10.72 4.87 -12.27
C THR A 114 11.88 3.90 -12.48
N ARG A 115 12.65 3.67 -11.44
CA ARG A 115 13.77 2.70 -11.46
C ARG A 115 13.34 1.44 -10.74
N VAL A 116 13.61 0.29 -11.33
CA VAL A 116 13.36 -1.03 -10.73
C VAL A 116 14.69 -1.66 -10.38
N HIS A 117 14.87 -2.02 -9.11
CA HIS A 117 16.05 -2.69 -8.57
C HIS A 117 15.67 -4.10 -8.13
N GLY A 118 16.52 -5.09 -8.42
CA GLY A 118 16.31 -6.48 -8.02
C GLY A 118 15.29 -7.21 -8.90
N LEU A 119 15.05 -6.75 -10.13
CA LEU A 119 14.11 -7.40 -11.07
C LEU A 119 14.52 -8.85 -11.33
N GLU A 120 15.81 -9.16 -11.33
CA GLU A 120 16.39 -10.49 -11.46
C GLU A 120 15.87 -11.45 -10.40
N HIS A 121 15.63 -10.99 -9.17
CA HIS A 121 15.06 -11.80 -8.10
C HIS A 121 13.64 -12.26 -8.40
N LEU A 122 12.81 -11.33 -8.91
CA LEU A 122 11.44 -11.64 -9.30
C LEU A 122 11.40 -12.59 -10.50
N GLN A 123 12.29 -12.36 -11.48
CA GLN A 123 12.41 -13.23 -12.65
C GLN A 123 12.85 -14.64 -12.27
N ALA A 124 13.85 -14.77 -11.40
CA ALA A 124 14.30 -16.06 -10.88
C ALA A 124 13.18 -16.79 -10.12
N ALA A 125 12.44 -16.07 -9.27
CA ALA A 125 11.30 -16.64 -8.56
C ALA A 125 10.19 -17.11 -9.52
N ALA A 126 9.88 -16.32 -10.56
CA ALA A 126 8.86 -16.65 -11.54
C ALA A 126 9.25 -17.85 -12.43
N ALA A 127 10.54 -18.04 -12.71
CA ALA A 127 11.06 -19.15 -13.50
C ALA A 127 10.80 -20.53 -12.88
N ALA A 128 10.55 -20.60 -11.56
CA ALA A 128 10.16 -21.83 -10.88
C ALA A 128 8.77 -22.36 -11.31
N GLY A 129 7.94 -21.54 -11.96
CA GLY A 129 6.64 -21.95 -12.52
C GLY A 129 5.49 -22.09 -11.51
N HIS A 130 5.75 -21.88 -10.22
CA HIS A 130 4.76 -22.02 -9.14
C HIS A 130 3.99 -20.72 -8.84
N GLY A 131 4.02 -19.71 -9.75
CA GLY A 131 3.56 -18.38 -9.45
C GLY A 131 4.39 -17.72 -8.34
N VAL A 132 4.20 -16.42 -8.12
CA VAL A 132 4.97 -15.67 -7.12
C VAL A 132 4.01 -14.84 -6.25
N LEU A 133 4.22 -14.88 -4.95
CA LEU A 133 3.62 -13.94 -4.01
C LEU A 133 4.54 -12.73 -3.89
N LEU A 134 4.12 -11.61 -4.48
CA LEU A 134 4.81 -10.33 -4.39
C LEU A 134 4.21 -9.53 -3.23
N VAL A 135 4.84 -9.59 -2.07
CA VAL A 135 4.33 -9.02 -0.82
C VAL A 135 4.92 -7.64 -0.59
N GLY A 136 4.08 -6.67 -0.29
CA GLY A 136 4.51 -5.30 0.01
C GLY A 136 3.88 -4.72 1.26
N GLY A 137 4.21 -3.44 1.52
CA GLY A 137 3.56 -2.59 2.52
C GLY A 137 2.89 -1.38 1.86
N HIS A 138 2.08 -0.65 2.63
CA HIS A 138 1.42 0.56 2.15
C HIS A 138 2.37 1.77 2.20
N PHE A 139 3.27 1.85 1.22
CA PHE A 139 4.09 3.03 0.99
C PHE A 139 3.33 4.06 0.15
N SER A 140 3.58 5.34 0.38
CA SER A 140 2.84 6.45 -0.24
C SER A 140 2.96 6.54 -1.76
N ALA A 141 3.98 5.90 -2.37
CA ALA A 141 4.19 5.89 -3.82
C ALA A 141 3.63 4.64 -4.53
N ILE A 142 2.80 3.83 -3.87
CA ILE A 142 2.39 2.50 -4.32
C ILE A 142 1.68 2.49 -5.69
N ASP A 143 0.82 3.45 -5.97
CA ASP A 143 0.05 3.48 -7.22
C ASP A 143 0.79 4.22 -8.36
N ILE A 144 1.68 5.19 -8.04
CA ILE A 144 2.42 5.93 -9.06
C ILE A 144 3.44 5.05 -9.79
N VAL A 145 4.01 4.07 -9.09
CA VAL A 145 5.01 3.15 -9.67
C VAL A 145 4.41 2.05 -10.54
N SER A 146 3.08 1.96 -10.65
CA SER A 146 2.39 0.90 -11.39
C SER A 146 2.82 0.82 -12.87
N GLN A 147 3.07 1.95 -13.53
CA GLN A 147 3.57 1.96 -14.92
C GLN A 147 4.97 1.36 -15.04
N GLY A 148 5.87 1.71 -14.13
CA GLY A 148 7.23 1.17 -14.13
C GLY A 148 7.24 -0.33 -13.87
N MET A 149 6.43 -0.76 -12.90
CA MET A 149 6.34 -2.18 -12.54
C MET A 149 5.70 -3.02 -13.64
N SER A 150 4.62 -2.54 -14.28
CA SER A 150 3.95 -3.26 -15.37
C SER A 150 4.79 -3.36 -16.64
N ALA A 151 5.76 -2.48 -16.83
CA ALA A 151 6.72 -2.59 -17.93
C ALA A 151 7.79 -3.68 -17.65
N ALA A 152 8.00 -4.03 -16.38
CA ALA A 152 9.01 -5.00 -15.97
C ALA A 152 8.44 -6.42 -15.80
N ALA A 153 7.17 -6.55 -15.36
CA ALA A 153 6.53 -7.84 -15.11
C ALA A 153 5.01 -7.76 -15.24
N ASP A 154 4.39 -8.88 -15.66
CA ASP A 154 2.93 -9.03 -15.72
C ASP A 154 2.39 -9.50 -14.37
N ILE A 155 1.79 -8.59 -13.62
CA ILE A 155 1.37 -8.75 -12.23
C ILE A 155 -0.14 -8.65 -12.12
N ASP A 156 -0.72 -9.49 -11.27
CA ASP A 156 -2.09 -9.38 -10.78
C ASP A 156 -2.08 -8.69 -9.41
N VAL A 157 -3.07 -7.84 -9.12
CA VAL A 157 -3.15 -7.13 -7.84
C VAL A 157 -4.39 -7.53 -7.05
N ILE A 158 -4.21 -7.80 -5.77
CA ILE A 158 -5.33 -7.98 -4.83
C ILE A 158 -5.73 -6.61 -4.30
N TYR A 159 -7.03 -6.33 -4.29
CA TYR A 159 -7.55 -5.08 -3.79
C TYR A 159 -8.79 -5.26 -2.92
N ARG A 160 -9.07 -4.26 -2.11
CA ARG A 160 -10.32 -4.15 -1.38
C ARG A 160 -11.32 -3.33 -2.18
N ARG A 161 -12.53 -3.87 -2.36
CA ARG A 161 -13.64 -3.18 -3.01
C ARG A 161 -14.02 -1.89 -2.27
N ASN A 162 -14.17 -0.81 -3.02
CA ASN A 162 -14.63 0.46 -2.47
C ASN A 162 -16.16 0.48 -2.37
N ARG A 163 -16.68 1.10 -1.29
CA ARG A 163 -18.13 1.21 -1.08
C ARG A 163 -18.79 2.19 -2.03
N HIS A 164 -18.08 3.25 -2.43
CA HIS A 164 -18.62 4.26 -3.34
C HIS A 164 -18.41 3.84 -4.79
N PRO A 165 -19.47 3.75 -5.63
CA PRO A 165 -19.39 3.16 -6.97
C PRO A 165 -18.42 3.88 -7.91
N VAL A 166 -18.31 5.22 -7.84
CA VAL A 166 -17.37 5.99 -8.68
C VAL A 166 -15.92 5.70 -8.29
N TRP A 167 -15.60 5.65 -6.98
CA TRP A 167 -14.26 5.30 -6.52
C TRP A 167 -13.90 3.87 -6.87
N GLU A 168 -14.84 2.94 -6.74
CA GLU A 168 -14.66 1.56 -7.17
C GLU A 168 -14.33 1.48 -8.67
N TRP A 169 -15.13 2.15 -9.50
CA TRP A 169 -14.91 2.20 -10.94
C TRP A 169 -13.54 2.77 -11.29
N LEU A 170 -13.14 3.87 -10.67
CA LEU A 170 -11.84 4.50 -10.88
C LEU A 170 -10.68 3.59 -10.49
N GLN A 171 -10.77 2.98 -9.30
CA GLN A 171 -9.73 2.10 -8.77
C GLN A 171 -9.53 0.87 -9.68
N VAL A 172 -10.62 0.20 -10.06
CA VAL A 172 -10.55 -0.97 -10.92
C VAL A 172 -10.04 -0.59 -12.31
N ARG A 173 -10.63 0.44 -12.94
CA ARG A 173 -10.25 0.87 -14.28
C ARG A 173 -8.81 1.42 -14.31
N GLY A 174 -8.38 2.15 -13.30
CA GLY A 174 -7.02 2.67 -13.18
C GLY A 174 -5.99 1.54 -13.13
N ARG A 175 -6.25 0.54 -12.31
CA ARG A 175 -5.35 -0.62 -12.13
C ARG A 175 -5.37 -1.57 -13.33
N GLN A 176 -6.53 -1.82 -13.94
CA GLN A 176 -6.63 -2.67 -15.15
C GLN A 176 -5.82 -2.19 -16.34
N ARG A 177 -5.33 -0.96 -16.33
CA ARG A 177 -4.44 -0.44 -17.38
C ARG A 177 -3.02 -0.98 -17.30
N TYR A 178 -2.60 -1.36 -16.10
CA TYR A 178 -1.21 -1.71 -15.81
C TYR A 178 -1.04 -3.12 -15.30
N PHE A 179 -2.10 -3.73 -14.79
CA PHE A 179 -2.02 -5.06 -14.18
C PHE A 179 -2.84 -6.06 -14.99
N GLY A 180 -2.33 -7.28 -15.12
CA GLY A 180 -2.99 -8.36 -15.86
C GLY A 180 -4.30 -8.82 -15.23
N GLY A 181 -4.42 -8.70 -13.88
CA GLY A 181 -5.62 -8.98 -13.12
C GLY A 181 -5.80 -8.02 -11.95
N VAL A 182 -7.06 -7.67 -11.67
CA VAL A 182 -7.46 -6.90 -10.48
C VAL A 182 -8.46 -7.74 -9.72
N ILE A 183 -8.04 -8.33 -8.60
CA ILE A 183 -8.74 -9.40 -7.88
C ILE A 183 -9.28 -8.85 -6.56
N GLU A 184 -10.57 -9.01 -6.30
CA GLU A 184 -11.11 -8.67 -4.98
C GLU A 184 -10.50 -9.60 -3.91
N ARG A 185 -10.08 -9.06 -2.79
CA ARG A 185 -9.40 -9.83 -1.73
C ARG A 185 -10.27 -10.95 -1.15
N GLU A 186 -11.60 -10.81 -1.24
CA GLU A 186 -12.58 -11.80 -0.81
C GLU A 186 -12.70 -12.98 -1.80
N ASP A 187 -12.21 -12.83 -3.05
CA ASP A 187 -12.19 -13.92 -4.04
C ASP A 187 -10.93 -14.80 -3.87
N THR A 188 -10.91 -15.54 -2.77
CA THR A 188 -9.81 -16.44 -2.44
C THR A 188 -9.59 -17.50 -3.53
N ARG A 189 -10.66 -17.98 -4.17
CA ARG A 189 -10.55 -18.99 -5.25
C ARG A 189 -9.81 -18.43 -6.47
N ALA A 190 -10.02 -17.16 -6.80
CA ALA A 190 -9.28 -16.52 -7.89
C ALA A 190 -7.78 -16.44 -7.56
N ASN A 191 -7.41 -16.11 -6.32
CA ASN A 191 -6.02 -16.05 -5.89
C ASN A 191 -5.32 -17.39 -6.09
N TYR A 192 -5.92 -18.50 -5.63
CA TYR A 192 -5.38 -19.85 -5.80
C TYR A 192 -5.21 -20.22 -7.28
N ARG A 193 -6.25 -20.01 -8.10
CA ARG A 193 -6.18 -20.31 -9.55
C ARG A 193 -5.11 -19.51 -10.28
N ARG A 194 -4.89 -18.25 -9.89
CA ARG A 194 -3.87 -17.40 -10.49
C ARG A 194 -2.47 -17.87 -10.13
N LEU A 195 -2.21 -18.24 -8.88
CA LEU A 195 -0.92 -18.82 -8.48
C LEU A 195 -0.64 -20.13 -9.21
N GLN A 196 -1.65 -21.04 -9.31
CA GLN A 196 -1.51 -22.28 -10.07
C GLN A 196 -1.23 -22.05 -11.56
N ALA A 197 -1.72 -20.94 -12.12
CA ALA A 197 -1.43 -20.53 -13.49
C ALA A 197 -0.06 -19.82 -13.66
N GLY A 198 0.81 -19.86 -12.65
CA GLY A 198 2.14 -19.26 -12.71
C GLY A 198 2.16 -17.73 -12.60
N ARG A 199 1.05 -17.10 -12.18
CA ARG A 199 0.93 -15.64 -12.11
C ARG A 199 1.69 -15.05 -10.91
N ILE A 200 2.16 -13.82 -11.08
CA ILE A 200 2.70 -13.00 -9.98
C ILE A 200 1.52 -12.25 -9.35
N ILE A 201 1.30 -12.44 -8.07
CA ILE A 201 0.20 -11.77 -7.34
C ILE A 201 0.77 -10.81 -6.31
N TRP A 202 0.45 -9.52 -6.46
CA TRP A 202 0.81 -8.48 -5.51
C TRP A 202 -0.29 -8.22 -4.49
N TYR A 203 0.10 -8.10 -3.22
CA TYR A 203 -0.75 -7.56 -2.16
C TYR A 203 0.08 -6.97 -1.01
N ALA A 204 -0.56 -6.12 -0.19
CA ALA A 204 0.05 -5.55 1.00
C ALA A 204 -0.37 -6.33 2.25
N ALA A 205 0.60 -6.79 3.05
CA ALA A 205 0.39 -7.67 4.21
C ALA A 205 0.40 -6.93 5.56
N ASP A 206 0.52 -5.61 5.57
CA ASP A 206 0.78 -4.77 6.74
C ASP A 206 -0.46 -4.22 7.46
N HIS A 207 -1.68 -4.56 7.00
CA HIS A 207 -2.91 -4.10 7.65
C HIS A 207 -3.40 -5.07 8.72
N ASP A 208 -4.10 -4.51 9.72
CA ASP A 208 -4.82 -5.27 10.74
C ASP A 208 -6.19 -5.71 10.22
N TYR A 209 -6.34 -7.02 9.99
CA TYR A 209 -7.58 -7.65 9.51
C TYR A 209 -8.43 -8.25 10.64
N GLY A 210 -8.06 -8.02 11.91
CA GLY A 210 -8.72 -8.57 13.08
C GLY A 210 -8.22 -9.97 13.46
N ALA A 211 -8.57 -10.44 14.64
CA ALA A 211 -8.03 -11.67 15.22
C ALA A 211 -8.39 -12.95 14.44
N ARG A 212 -9.55 -12.98 13.76
CA ARG A 212 -10.05 -14.21 13.10
C ARG A 212 -9.14 -14.75 11.99
N HIS A 213 -8.39 -13.88 11.31
CA HIS A 213 -7.57 -14.23 10.14
C HIS A 213 -6.09 -13.91 10.35
N SER A 214 -5.70 -13.69 11.60
CA SER A 214 -4.36 -13.23 11.96
C SER A 214 -3.81 -14.03 13.12
N VAL A 215 -2.50 -14.11 13.18
CA VAL A 215 -1.74 -14.44 14.39
C VAL A 215 -1.17 -13.17 14.98
N PHE A 216 -0.83 -13.19 16.27
CA PHE A 216 -0.09 -12.10 16.89
C PHE A 216 1.40 -12.34 16.68
N ALA A 217 2.05 -11.39 16.02
CA ALA A 217 3.47 -11.44 15.71
C ALA A 217 4.09 -10.07 15.92
N PRO A 218 5.36 -9.98 16.35
CA PRO A 218 6.02 -8.70 16.57
C PRO A 218 6.05 -7.84 15.30
N PHE A 219 5.72 -6.55 15.47
CA PHE A 219 5.94 -5.49 14.51
C PHE A 219 6.54 -4.30 15.26
N PHE A 220 7.79 -3.96 14.98
CA PHE A 220 8.60 -3.03 15.80
C PHE A 220 8.62 -3.45 17.28
N GLY A 221 8.73 -4.74 17.55
CA GLY A 221 8.74 -5.30 18.91
C GLY A 221 7.38 -5.34 19.61
N ILE A 222 6.28 -4.93 18.94
CA ILE A 222 4.95 -4.86 19.53
C ILE A 222 4.07 -5.94 18.87
N GLU A 223 3.39 -6.74 19.70
CA GLU A 223 2.44 -7.74 19.24
C GLU A 223 1.36 -7.10 18.38
N ALA A 224 1.29 -7.46 17.11
CA ALA A 224 0.36 -6.94 16.13
C ALA A 224 -0.35 -8.08 15.40
N ALA A 225 -1.66 -7.95 15.23
CA ALA A 225 -2.44 -8.89 14.42
C ALA A 225 -1.92 -8.88 12.97
N THR A 226 -1.30 -9.97 12.55
CA THR A 226 -0.66 -10.14 11.25
C THR A 226 -1.31 -11.29 10.49
N ILE A 227 -1.68 -11.05 9.24
CA ILE A 227 -2.39 -12.03 8.42
C ILE A 227 -1.51 -13.26 8.13
N SER A 228 -2.05 -14.47 8.35
CA SER A 228 -1.40 -15.74 8.02
C SER A 228 -1.69 -16.23 6.59
N ALA A 229 -2.40 -15.43 5.78
CA ALA A 229 -2.72 -15.81 4.40
C ALA A 229 -1.46 -15.93 3.51
N THR A 230 -0.37 -15.22 3.84
CA THR A 230 0.89 -15.29 3.07
C THR A 230 1.48 -16.70 3.11
N SER A 231 1.68 -17.24 4.32
CA SER A 231 2.22 -18.59 4.52
C SER A 231 1.33 -19.65 3.89
N ARG A 232 0.01 -19.52 4.06
CA ARG A 232 -0.97 -20.47 3.48
C ARG A 232 -0.99 -20.46 1.95
N LEU A 233 -0.95 -19.28 1.32
CA LEU A 233 -0.90 -19.16 -0.14
C LEU A 233 0.44 -19.69 -0.68
N ALA A 234 1.56 -19.43 0.00
CA ALA A 234 2.86 -19.94 -0.36
C ALA A 234 2.91 -21.47 -0.26
N ALA A 235 2.45 -22.03 0.86
CA ALA A 235 2.42 -23.49 1.07
C ALA A 235 1.54 -24.22 0.06
N PHE A 236 0.40 -23.63 -0.32
CA PHE A 236 -0.57 -24.26 -1.22
C PHE A 236 0.01 -24.64 -2.58
N ASN A 237 0.85 -23.80 -3.15
CA ASN A 237 1.39 -23.99 -4.51
C ASN A 237 2.91 -24.06 -4.57
N GLY A 238 3.60 -24.04 -3.42
CA GLY A 238 5.05 -23.90 -3.38
C GLY A 238 5.53 -22.56 -3.95
N SER A 239 4.69 -21.52 -3.89
CA SER A 239 4.98 -20.23 -4.50
C SER A 239 6.04 -19.48 -3.70
N PRO A 240 7.15 -19.05 -4.32
CA PRO A 240 8.12 -18.20 -3.65
C PRO A 240 7.51 -16.84 -3.26
N VAL A 241 7.99 -16.28 -2.16
CA VAL A 241 7.58 -14.98 -1.64
C VAL A 241 8.71 -13.98 -1.87
N VAL A 242 8.44 -12.96 -2.67
CA VAL A 242 9.35 -11.84 -2.95
C VAL A 242 8.78 -10.60 -2.29
N PHE A 243 9.60 -9.83 -1.57
CA PHE A 243 9.16 -8.58 -0.97
C PHE A 243 9.39 -7.41 -1.93
N ILE A 244 8.41 -6.48 -1.97
CA ILE A 244 8.50 -5.26 -2.77
C ILE A 244 8.29 -4.03 -1.88
N SER A 245 9.18 -3.05 -2.03
CA SER A 245 9.00 -1.70 -1.50
C SER A 245 9.16 -0.66 -2.61
N ASN A 246 8.60 0.53 -2.39
CA ASN A 246 8.68 1.62 -3.35
C ASN A 246 8.84 2.95 -2.61
N TYR A 247 9.67 3.83 -3.19
CA TYR A 247 9.99 5.11 -2.58
C TYR A 247 9.96 6.24 -3.62
N ARG A 248 9.71 7.43 -3.14
CA ARG A 248 9.76 8.68 -3.88
C ARG A 248 10.99 9.47 -3.49
N ASP A 249 11.75 9.93 -4.47
CA ASP A 249 12.75 10.96 -4.28
C ASP A 249 12.21 12.32 -4.74
N LEU A 250 11.98 13.21 -3.78
CA LEU A 250 11.44 14.54 -4.04
C LEU A 250 12.49 15.51 -4.61
N SER A 251 13.77 15.21 -4.48
CA SER A 251 14.86 16.04 -5.01
C SER A 251 15.01 15.87 -6.52
N THR A 252 14.97 14.64 -6.98
CA THR A 252 15.06 14.26 -8.39
C THR A 252 13.70 14.13 -9.07
N ASN A 253 12.62 14.07 -8.26
CA ASN A 253 11.26 13.81 -8.71
C ASN A 253 11.15 12.48 -9.49
N THR A 254 11.74 11.44 -8.90
CA THR A 254 11.77 10.07 -9.41
C THR A 254 11.20 9.10 -8.38
N TRP A 255 10.95 7.88 -8.82
CA TRP A 255 10.50 6.78 -7.97
C TRP A 255 11.42 5.59 -8.12
N SER A 256 11.57 4.82 -7.06
CA SER A 256 12.29 3.55 -7.07
C SER A 256 11.41 2.43 -6.56
N ILE A 257 11.57 1.26 -7.16
CA ILE A 257 10.98 -0.01 -6.74
C ILE A 257 12.15 -0.92 -6.37
N HIS A 258 12.04 -1.59 -5.23
CA HIS A 258 13.06 -2.52 -4.74
C HIS A 258 12.41 -3.88 -4.52
N LEU A 259 12.96 -4.90 -5.16
CA LEU A 259 12.55 -6.29 -5.07
C LEU A 259 13.64 -7.07 -4.31
N SER A 260 13.24 -7.83 -3.29
CA SER A 260 14.17 -8.69 -2.54
C SER A 260 14.38 -10.01 -3.27
N PRO A 261 15.45 -10.76 -2.93
CA PRO A 261 15.46 -12.20 -3.16
C PRO A 261 14.20 -12.86 -2.58
N ALA A 262 13.82 -14.03 -3.10
CA ALA A 262 12.76 -14.83 -2.50
C ALA A 262 13.13 -15.19 -1.06
N LEU A 263 12.14 -15.18 -0.15
CA LEU A 263 12.37 -15.55 1.24
C LEU A 263 12.79 -17.03 1.32
N GLU A 264 13.97 -17.27 1.86
CA GLU A 264 14.48 -18.63 2.06
C GLU A 264 13.74 -19.34 3.20
N ASN A 265 13.50 -20.63 3.05
CA ASN A 265 12.81 -21.46 4.05
C ASN A 265 11.45 -20.88 4.46
N TYR A 266 10.71 -20.34 3.48
CA TYR A 266 9.39 -19.78 3.69
C TYR A 266 8.35 -20.49 2.79
N PRO A 267 7.20 -20.94 3.31
CA PRO A 267 6.81 -20.89 4.72
C PRO A 267 7.53 -21.95 5.57
N SER A 268 7.69 -21.68 6.87
CA SER A 268 8.34 -22.59 7.81
C SER A 268 7.41 -23.68 8.37
N GLY A 269 6.11 -23.49 8.24
CA GLY A 269 5.07 -24.31 8.88
C GLY A 269 4.62 -23.77 10.25
N ASP A 270 5.26 -22.71 10.77
CA ASP A 270 4.85 -21.99 11.97
C ASP A 270 4.28 -20.62 11.55
N ASP A 271 2.96 -20.46 11.69
CA ASP A 271 2.24 -19.23 11.29
C ASP A 271 2.78 -17.98 12.00
N VAL A 272 3.26 -18.09 13.26
CA VAL A 272 3.80 -16.94 14.03
C VAL A 272 5.20 -16.59 13.53
N ALA A 273 6.06 -17.58 13.32
CA ALA A 273 7.40 -17.38 12.77
C ALA A 273 7.31 -16.76 11.37
N ASP A 274 6.42 -17.28 10.52
CA ASP A 274 6.19 -16.77 9.17
C ASP A 274 5.66 -15.34 9.15
N ALA A 275 4.68 -15.02 9.99
CA ALA A 275 4.15 -13.67 10.14
C ALA A 275 5.21 -12.69 10.68
N THR A 276 6.05 -13.15 11.62
CA THR A 276 7.19 -12.38 12.15
C THR A 276 8.18 -12.07 11.03
N ARG A 277 8.50 -13.03 10.17
CA ARG A 277 9.41 -12.83 9.04
C ARG A 277 8.86 -11.78 8.05
N ILE A 278 7.56 -11.82 7.73
CA ILE A 278 6.91 -10.80 6.90
C ILE A 278 6.97 -9.42 7.56
N ASN A 279 6.67 -9.33 8.84
CA ASN A 279 6.78 -8.07 9.58
C ASN A 279 8.22 -7.52 9.54
N GLN A 280 9.24 -8.34 9.75
CA GLN A 280 10.65 -7.93 9.72
C GLN A 280 11.08 -7.33 8.38
N VAL A 281 10.68 -7.92 7.25
CA VAL A 281 11.03 -7.36 5.93
C VAL A 281 10.31 -6.04 5.67
N ILE A 282 9.07 -5.89 6.14
CA ILE A 282 8.32 -4.62 6.09
C ILE A 282 8.99 -3.56 6.96
N GLU A 283 9.36 -3.89 8.20
CA GLU A 283 10.07 -3.00 9.13
C GLU A 283 11.39 -2.50 8.54
N ALA A 284 12.20 -3.40 7.99
CA ALA A 284 13.46 -3.07 7.34
C ALA A 284 13.28 -2.09 6.18
N ALA A 285 12.18 -2.22 5.42
CA ALA A 285 11.84 -1.30 4.35
C ALA A 285 11.35 0.05 4.89
N ILE A 286 10.54 0.05 5.95
CA ILE A 286 10.04 1.27 6.59
C ILE A 286 11.20 2.09 7.16
N ARG A 287 12.19 1.46 7.80
CA ARG A 287 13.34 2.15 8.40
C ARG A 287 14.20 2.90 7.39
N LYS A 288 14.13 2.55 6.09
CA LYS A 288 14.85 3.28 5.02
C LYS A 288 14.22 4.65 4.73
N HIS A 289 12.90 4.73 4.75
CA HIS A 289 12.11 5.93 4.47
C HIS A 289 10.85 5.94 5.33
N PRO A 290 10.98 6.13 6.65
CA PRO A 290 9.85 6.01 7.58
C PRO A 290 8.75 7.04 7.32
N GLU A 291 9.09 8.20 6.75
CA GLU A 291 8.15 9.26 6.37
C GLU A 291 7.23 8.84 5.20
N GLN A 292 7.58 7.80 4.46
CA GLN A 292 6.81 7.36 3.29
C GLN A 292 5.84 6.21 3.56
N TYR A 293 5.82 5.70 4.80
CA TYR A 293 4.88 4.67 5.20
C TYR A 293 3.54 5.24 5.67
N LEU A 294 2.45 4.48 5.46
CA LEU A 294 1.08 4.92 5.80
C LEU A 294 0.77 4.78 7.29
N TRP A 295 1.37 5.64 8.13
CA TRP A 295 1.18 5.63 9.59
C TRP A 295 -0.26 5.96 10.04
N MET A 296 -1.12 6.45 9.16
CA MET A 296 -2.53 6.77 9.45
C MET A 296 -3.42 5.52 9.62
N HIS A 297 -2.89 4.32 9.39
CA HIS A 297 -3.59 3.06 9.62
C HIS A 297 -3.44 2.60 11.06
N ARG A 298 -4.53 2.10 11.67
CA ARG A 298 -4.50 1.53 13.03
C ARG A 298 -3.87 0.14 13.02
N ARG A 299 -2.53 0.07 12.91
CA ARG A 299 -1.77 -1.19 12.79
C ARG A 299 -1.95 -2.09 14.01
N PHE A 300 -2.10 -1.49 15.19
CA PHE A 300 -2.21 -2.17 16.47
C PHE A 300 -3.64 -2.14 17.05
N LYS A 301 -4.66 -2.08 16.19
CA LYS A 301 -6.07 -2.01 16.62
C LYS A 301 -6.51 -3.27 17.36
N THR A 302 -6.16 -4.43 16.81
CA THR A 302 -6.48 -5.73 17.39
C THR A 302 -5.33 -6.16 18.29
N ARG A 303 -5.63 -6.33 19.58
CA ARG A 303 -4.64 -6.68 20.59
C ARG A 303 -4.80 -8.14 21.02
N PRO A 304 -3.73 -8.77 21.54
CA PRO A 304 -3.84 -10.05 22.22
C PRO A 304 -4.86 -10.00 23.37
N PRO A 305 -5.48 -11.13 23.74
CA PRO A 305 -6.37 -11.18 24.89
C PRO A 305 -5.69 -10.64 26.15
N GLY A 306 -6.36 -9.74 26.86
CA GLY A 306 -5.85 -9.11 28.09
C GLY A 306 -4.89 -7.94 27.88
N ALA A 307 -4.49 -7.62 26.65
CA ALA A 307 -3.62 -6.48 26.39
C ALA A 307 -4.42 -5.17 26.22
N ASP A 308 -3.85 -4.05 26.69
CA ASP A 308 -4.45 -2.72 26.61
C ASP A 308 -4.67 -2.24 25.16
N LYS A 309 -5.71 -1.41 24.99
CA LYS A 309 -5.93 -0.68 23.75
C LYS A 309 -4.88 0.41 23.59
N LEU A 310 -4.39 0.58 22.37
CA LEU A 310 -3.35 1.58 22.05
C LEU A 310 -3.92 2.85 21.38
N TYR A 311 -5.19 2.83 20.97
CA TYR A 311 -5.90 3.96 20.33
C TYR A 311 -7.23 4.25 21.03
#